data_eaa2d390534a48ab1951265d17914a92
#
_entry.id   eaa2d390534a48ab1951265d17914a92
#
_cell.length_a   1.000
_cell.length_b   1.000
_cell.length_c   1.000
_cell.angle_alpha   90.00
_cell.angle_beta   90.00
_cell.angle_gamma   90.00
#
_symmetry.space_group_name_H-M   'P 1'
#
loop_
_entity.id
_entity.type
_entity.pdbx_description
1 polymer ?
#
loop_
_entity_poly.entity_id
_entity_poly.type
_entity_poly.pdbx_seq_one_letter_code
_entity_poly.pdbx_strand_id
1 'polypeptide(L)'
;IEETSMINVIRNGFSIYDIQIDCAFFNPVSSKNPELEKQYQKNILSVIRQARFDDQGHSVDMLLCLNGLPVATAELKNPATDQDYKNAIKQYKEDRDSRNPLFRFKRGALVHFAVDPFQVHMTTKLQDDATVFLPFNKGRDEGSGNPDNPNGYRTSYLWEQIWQKETWLEIIANFIDHQIIPQKPPAEDKESLIFPRYHQLEAVLNLTSATRQNGIGT
;
A
#
# COMPACT_ATOMS: atom_id res chain seq x y z
N ILE A 1 6.76 -1.18 20.55
CA ILE A 1 5.93 -1.37 19.33
C ILE A 1 4.43 -1.19 19.62
N GLU A 2 3.98 -1.28 20.86
CA GLU A 2 2.54 -1.18 21.16
C GLU A 2 1.92 0.20 20.90
N GLU A 3 2.73 1.27 20.94
CA GLU A 3 2.25 2.65 20.75
C GLU A 3 2.52 3.22 19.35
N THR A 4 3.36 2.57 18.54
CA THR A 4 3.81 3.11 17.25
C THR A 4 3.18 2.37 16.07
N SER A 5 2.69 3.10 15.06
CA SER A 5 2.11 2.47 13.86
C SER A 5 3.19 1.86 12.97
N MET A 6 2.83 0.82 12.19
CA MET A 6 3.72 0.15 11.23
C MET A 6 4.38 1.16 10.27
N ILE A 7 3.63 2.16 9.79
CA ILE A 7 4.18 3.18 8.89
C ILE A 7 5.28 4.00 9.57
N ASN A 8 5.13 4.32 10.86
CA ASN A 8 6.17 5.02 11.60
C ASN A 8 7.40 4.15 11.85
N VAL A 9 7.19 2.85 12.14
CA VAL A 9 8.29 1.88 12.28
C VAL A 9 9.06 1.75 10.96
N ILE A 10 8.38 1.66 9.83
CA ILE A 10 9.03 1.58 8.52
C ILE A 10 9.81 2.86 8.21
N ARG A 11 9.25 4.04 8.49
CA ARG A 11 9.87 5.34 8.17
C ARG A 11 11.03 5.71 9.08
N ASN A 12 10.87 5.46 10.36
CA ASN A 12 11.75 6.01 11.40
C ASN A 12 12.53 4.94 12.16
N GLY A 13 12.30 3.65 11.80
CA GLY A 13 12.86 2.56 12.57
C GLY A 13 12.28 2.48 14.00
N PHE A 14 13.00 1.81 14.87
CA PHE A 14 12.70 1.71 16.28
C PHE A 14 13.97 1.50 17.10
N SER A 15 13.92 1.81 18.38
CA SER A 15 15.07 1.59 19.28
C SER A 15 14.80 0.41 20.20
N ILE A 16 15.83 -0.41 20.42
CA ILE A 16 15.87 -1.41 21.46
C ILE A 16 17.05 -1.06 22.36
N TYR A 17 16.77 -0.71 23.61
CA TYR A 17 17.74 -0.06 24.49
C TYR A 17 18.31 1.19 23.79
N ASP A 18 19.62 1.28 23.64
CA ASP A 18 20.31 2.40 22.99
C ASP A 18 20.67 2.14 21.51
N ILE A 19 20.12 1.07 20.91
CA ILE A 19 20.41 0.66 19.54
C ILE A 19 19.23 1.09 18.65
N GLN A 20 19.49 1.98 17.68
CA GLN A 20 18.55 2.32 16.62
C GLN A 20 18.58 1.25 15.53
N ILE A 21 17.39 0.78 15.12
CA ILE A 21 17.19 -0.18 14.04
C ILE A 21 16.37 0.48 12.95
N ASP A 22 16.99 0.69 11.80
CA ASP A 22 16.32 1.22 10.63
C ASP A 22 15.64 0.07 9.84
N CYS A 23 14.36 0.25 9.54
CA CYS A 23 13.57 -0.78 8.86
C CYS A 23 13.54 -0.62 7.34
N ALA A 24 13.75 0.60 6.84
CA ALA A 24 13.83 0.91 5.42
C ALA A 24 14.65 2.17 5.18
N PHE A 25 15.15 2.33 3.96
CA PHE A 25 15.93 3.48 3.53
C PHE A 25 15.21 4.16 2.36
N PHE A 26 14.98 5.47 2.48
CA PHE A 26 14.27 6.24 1.47
C PHE A 26 15.22 7.01 0.56
N ASN A 27 14.72 7.39 -0.61
CA ASN A 27 15.52 8.08 -1.62
C ASN A 27 16.07 9.39 -1.03
N PRO A 28 17.40 9.58 -0.99
CA PRO A 28 17.98 10.80 -0.47
C PRO A 28 17.60 12.01 -1.33
N VAL A 29 17.31 13.13 -0.68
CA VAL A 29 16.96 14.40 -1.36
C VAL A 29 18.11 14.88 -2.27
N SER A 30 19.34 14.44 -2.01
CA SER A 30 20.53 14.82 -2.77
C SER A 30 21.40 13.60 -3.06
N SER A 31 21.77 13.44 -4.32
CA SER A 31 22.73 12.42 -4.78
C SER A 31 24.19 12.67 -4.32
N LYS A 32 24.42 13.71 -3.51
CA LYS A 32 25.78 14.08 -3.03
C LYS A 32 26.31 13.16 -1.93
N ASN A 33 25.46 12.29 -1.35
CA ASN A 33 25.90 11.32 -0.35
C ASN A 33 25.79 9.89 -0.88
N PRO A 34 26.91 9.31 -1.40
CA PRO A 34 26.91 7.96 -1.97
C PRO A 34 26.54 6.86 -0.96
N GLU A 35 26.73 7.10 0.34
CA GLU A 35 26.40 6.10 1.36
C GLU A 35 24.88 5.96 1.54
N LEU A 36 24.15 7.07 1.51
CA LEU A 36 22.67 7.03 1.55
C LEU A 36 22.10 6.34 0.30
N GLU A 37 22.69 6.58 -0.86
CA GLU A 37 22.30 5.88 -2.09
C GLU A 37 22.53 4.36 -1.98
N LYS A 38 23.67 3.94 -1.44
CA LYS A 38 23.95 2.52 -1.18
C LYS A 38 22.96 1.90 -0.19
N GLN A 39 22.58 2.64 0.84
CA GLN A 39 21.57 2.18 1.80
C GLN A 39 20.20 2.03 1.12
N TYR A 40 19.79 3.02 0.33
CA TYR A 40 18.56 2.96 -0.45
C TYR A 40 18.50 1.72 -1.35
N GLN A 41 19.60 1.39 -2.02
CA GLN A 41 19.70 0.22 -2.89
C GLN A 41 19.57 -1.11 -2.13
N LYS A 42 19.89 -1.16 -0.83
CA LYS A 42 19.76 -2.36 0.00
C LYS A 42 18.32 -2.76 0.32
N ASN A 43 17.34 -1.86 0.13
CA ASN A 43 15.95 -2.25 0.33
C ASN A 43 15.57 -3.42 -0.57
N ILE A 44 14.87 -4.38 0.01
CA ILE A 44 14.34 -5.55 -0.69
C ILE A 44 12.82 -5.46 -0.66
N LEU A 45 12.22 -5.25 -1.83
CA LEU A 45 10.78 -5.43 -2.02
C LEU A 45 10.56 -6.85 -2.55
N SER A 46 9.79 -7.64 -1.83
CA SER A 46 9.50 -9.02 -2.18
C SER A 46 8.00 -9.28 -2.26
N VAL A 47 7.62 -10.26 -3.08
CA VAL A 47 6.25 -10.71 -3.24
C VAL A 47 6.17 -12.18 -2.91
N ILE A 48 5.24 -12.54 -2.02
CA ILE A 48 4.96 -13.91 -1.63
C ILE A 48 3.58 -14.26 -2.18
N ARG A 49 3.50 -15.32 -2.98
CA ARG A 49 2.24 -15.83 -3.51
C ARG A 49 1.65 -16.84 -2.53
N GLN A 50 0.31 -16.85 -2.39
CA GLN A 50 -0.42 -17.74 -1.48
C GLN A 50 0.19 -17.72 -0.08
N ALA A 51 0.42 -16.49 0.44
CA ALA A 51 1.05 -16.28 1.73
C ALA A 51 0.12 -16.72 2.87
N ARG A 52 0.50 -17.77 3.57
CA ARG A 52 -0.24 -18.24 4.74
C ARG A 52 -0.09 -17.24 5.88
N PHE A 53 -1.20 -16.95 6.57
CA PHE A 53 -1.22 -15.96 7.65
C PHE A 53 -1.73 -16.52 8.99
N ASP A 54 -2.14 -17.79 9.01
CA ASP A 54 -2.54 -18.50 10.23
C ASP A 54 -2.20 -19.98 10.18
N ASP A 55 -2.39 -20.66 11.32
CA ASP A 55 -2.13 -22.10 11.49
C ASP A 55 -3.22 -22.98 10.86
N GLN A 56 -4.35 -22.41 10.46
CA GLN A 56 -5.44 -23.11 9.78
C GLN A 56 -5.18 -23.26 8.28
N GLY A 57 -4.14 -22.61 7.78
CA GLY A 57 -3.71 -22.69 6.38
C GLY A 57 -4.39 -21.68 5.46
N HIS A 58 -5.10 -20.70 6.01
CA HIS A 58 -5.62 -19.60 5.21
C HIS A 58 -4.48 -18.78 4.62
N SER A 59 -4.67 -18.33 3.39
CA SER A 59 -3.68 -17.54 2.66
C SER A 59 -4.29 -16.34 1.95
N VAL A 60 -3.49 -15.32 1.73
CA VAL A 60 -3.78 -14.24 0.78
C VAL A 60 -3.10 -14.57 -0.56
N ASP A 61 -3.70 -14.17 -1.67
CA ASP A 61 -3.16 -14.46 -2.99
C ASP A 61 -1.77 -13.85 -3.18
N MET A 62 -1.57 -12.63 -2.70
CA MET A 62 -0.26 -11.95 -2.73
C MET A 62 -0.02 -11.16 -1.45
N LEU A 63 1.22 -11.24 -0.96
CA LEU A 63 1.74 -10.43 0.14
C LEU A 63 3.00 -9.70 -0.34
N LEU A 64 2.99 -8.37 -0.29
CA LEU A 64 4.15 -7.54 -0.54
C LEU A 64 4.85 -7.24 0.78
N CYS A 65 6.17 -7.42 0.79
CA CYS A 65 7.00 -7.12 1.95
C CYS A 65 8.13 -6.16 1.57
N LEU A 66 8.40 -5.21 2.44
CA LEU A 66 9.59 -4.35 2.39
C LEU A 66 10.54 -4.77 3.52
N ASN A 67 11.72 -5.25 3.16
CA ASN A 67 12.72 -5.76 4.11
C ASN A 67 12.15 -6.80 5.10
N GLY A 68 11.21 -7.63 4.62
CA GLY A 68 10.52 -8.65 5.41
C GLY A 68 9.29 -8.15 6.19
N LEU A 69 9.03 -6.84 6.25
CA LEU A 69 7.83 -6.30 6.87
C LEU A 69 6.64 -6.29 5.89
N PRO A 70 5.45 -6.75 6.30
CA PRO A 70 4.28 -6.75 5.43
C PRO A 70 3.81 -5.32 5.15
N VAL A 71 3.70 -4.94 3.88
CA VAL A 71 3.29 -3.60 3.48
C VAL A 71 1.99 -3.58 2.69
N ALA A 72 1.68 -4.64 1.94
CA ALA A 72 0.40 -4.74 1.25
C ALA A 72 -0.05 -6.19 1.09
N THR A 73 -1.36 -6.42 1.03
CA THR A 73 -1.95 -7.69 0.62
C THR A 73 -2.82 -7.49 -0.62
N ALA A 74 -3.01 -8.53 -1.43
CA ALA A 74 -3.96 -8.51 -2.52
C ALA A 74 -4.70 -9.84 -2.65
N GLU A 75 -6.02 -9.74 -2.92
CA GLU A 75 -6.88 -10.82 -3.37
C GLU A 75 -7.19 -10.61 -4.84
N LEU A 76 -6.92 -11.63 -5.64
CA LEU A 76 -7.00 -11.60 -7.10
C LEU A 76 -8.19 -12.44 -7.55
N LYS A 77 -9.03 -11.88 -8.43
CA LYS A 77 -10.17 -12.60 -9.01
C LYS A 77 -10.10 -12.60 -10.53
N ASN A 78 -10.64 -13.68 -11.09
CA ASN A 78 -10.65 -13.85 -12.53
C ASN A 78 -12.09 -14.10 -13.03
N PRO A 79 -12.62 -13.25 -13.92
CA PRO A 79 -13.94 -13.43 -14.52
C PRO A 79 -14.15 -14.78 -15.23
N ALA A 80 -13.07 -15.43 -15.67
CA ALA A 80 -13.18 -16.78 -16.24
C ALA A 80 -13.71 -17.83 -15.24
N THR A 81 -13.67 -17.51 -13.93
CA THR A 81 -14.27 -18.32 -12.85
C THR A 81 -15.53 -17.68 -12.27
N ASP A 82 -16.16 -16.77 -13.01
CA ASP A 82 -17.34 -15.99 -12.59
C ASP A 82 -17.12 -15.19 -11.30
N GLN A 83 -15.89 -14.70 -11.12
CA GLN A 83 -15.49 -13.87 -9.96
C GLN A 83 -14.88 -12.56 -10.40
N ASP A 84 -15.21 -11.49 -9.69
CA ASP A 84 -14.70 -10.14 -9.90
C ASP A 84 -14.12 -9.54 -8.61
N TYR A 85 -13.70 -8.28 -8.66
CA TYR A 85 -13.17 -7.55 -7.50
C TYR A 85 -14.15 -7.50 -6.31
N LYS A 86 -15.47 -7.61 -6.53
CA LYS A 86 -16.47 -7.63 -5.45
C LYS A 86 -16.38 -8.91 -4.62
N ASN A 87 -16.03 -10.03 -5.27
CA ASN A 87 -15.76 -11.28 -4.57
C ASN A 87 -14.48 -11.17 -3.72
N ALA A 88 -13.46 -10.45 -4.21
CA ALA A 88 -12.27 -10.16 -3.41
C ALA A 88 -12.59 -9.26 -2.21
N ILE A 89 -13.41 -8.22 -2.40
CA ILE A 89 -13.91 -7.37 -1.31
C ILE A 89 -14.70 -8.19 -0.29
N LYS A 90 -15.60 -9.05 -0.75
CA LYS A 90 -16.36 -9.94 0.12
C LYS A 90 -15.45 -10.85 0.93
N GLN A 91 -14.44 -11.43 0.30
CA GLN A 91 -13.44 -12.27 0.97
C GLN A 91 -12.70 -11.53 2.09
N TYR A 92 -12.31 -10.26 1.87
CA TYR A 92 -11.73 -9.42 2.92
C TYR A 92 -12.68 -9.14 4.07
N LYS A 93 -13.96 -8.99 3.80
CA LYS A 93 -14.97 -8.70 4.82
C LYS A 93 -15.34 -9.91 5.67
N GLU A 94 -15.46 -11.07 5.04
CA GLU A 94 -16.02 -12.26 5.66
C GLU A 94 -14.94 -13.26 6.14
N ASP A 95 -13.81 -13.36 5.40
CA ASP A 95 -12.83 -14.43 5.62
C ASP A 95 -11.48 -13.91 6.19
N ARG A 96 -11.32 -12.60 6.38
CA ARG A 96 -10.08 -11.99 6.90
C ARG A 96 -10.34 -11.32 8.24
N ASP A 97 -10.00 -12.03 9.32
CA ASP A 97 -10.15 -11.50 10.68
C ASP A 97 -9.27 -10.24 10.86
N SER A 98 -9.91 -9.10 11.07
CA SER A 98 -9.26 -7.81 11.29
C SER A 98 -8.34 -7.76 12.52
N ARG A 99 -8.44 -8.76 13.42
CA ARG A 99 -7.57 -8.92 14.60
C ARG A 99 -6.30 -9.72 14.31
N ASN A 100 -6.26 -10.46 13.18
CA ASN A 100 -5.07 -11.19 12.79
C ASN A 100 -3.88 -10.23 12.60
N PRO A 101 -2.66 -10.59 13.03
CA PRO A 101 -1.48 -9.72 12.92
C PRO A 101 -1.24 -9.13 11.53
N LEU A 102 -1.54 -9.86 10.45
CA LEU A 102 -1.37 -9.39 9.08
C LEU A 102 -2.36 -8.27 8.71
N PHE A 103 -3.60 -8.34 9.24
CA PHE A 103 -4.71 -7.44 8.89
C PHE A 103 -4.97 -6.36 9.93
N ARG A 104 -4.30 -6.45 11.08
CA ARG A 104 -4.56 -5.55 12.20
C ARG A 104 -4.22 -4.12 11.85
N PHE A 105 -5.21 -3.24 11.94
CA PHE A 105 -5.04 -1.82 11.65
C PHE A 105 -3.86 -1.21 12.39
N LYS A 106 -3.04 -0.42 11.70
CA LYS A 106 -1.79 0.22 12.15
C LYS A 106 -0.63 -0.72 12.45
N ARG A 107 -0.83 -2.03 12.56
CA ARG A 107 0.20 -3.00 12.99
C ARG A 107 0.53 -4.06 11.95
N GLY A 108 -0.41 -4.38 11.08
CA GLY A 108 -0.25 -5.29 9.96
C GLY A 108 0.13 -4.56 8.66
N ALA A 109 -0.26 -5.13 7.54
CA ALA A 109 -0.07 -4.51 6.23
C ALA A 109 -0.77 -3.15 6.13
N LEU A 110 -0.15 -2.21 5.42
CA LEU A 110 -0.61 -0.82 5.35
C LEU A 110 -1.84 -0.66 4.47
N VAL A 111 -2.01 -1.53 3.47
CA VAL A 111 -3.09 -1.48 2.50
C VAL A 111 -3.46 -2.86 1.97
N HIS A 112 -4.74 -3.06 1.66
CA HIS A 112 -5.31 -4.30 1.15
C HIS A 112 -5.98 -4.03 -0.19
N PHE A 113 -5.60 -4.77 -1.23
CA PHE A 113 -6.09 -4.60 -2.59
C PHE A 113 -7.05 -5.73 -2.99
N ALA A 114 -8.19 -5.37 -3.56
CA ALA A 114 -9.13 -6.25 -4.23
C ALA A 114 -9.03 -6.00 -5.74
N VAL A 115 -8.61 -7.01 -6.51
CA VAL A 115 -8.16 -6.84 -7.89
C VAL A 115 -8.82 -7.87 -8.80
N ASP A 116 -9.26 -7.42 -9.97
CA ASP A 116 -9.56 -8.26 -11.12
C ASP A 116 -8.88 -7.69 -12.38
N PRO A 117 -9.02 -8.28 -13.58
CA PRO A 117 -8.42 -7.76 -14.80
C PRO A 117 -8.86 -6.35 -15.21
N PHE A 118 -9.96 -5.84 -14.65
CA PHE A 118 -10.59 -4.60 -15.06
C PHE A 118 -10.51 -3.50 -14.01
N GLN A 119 -10.50 -3.86 -12.70
CA GLN A 119 -10.63 -2.90 -11.61
C GLN A 119 -9.72 -3.22 -10.42
N VAL A 120 -9.27 -2.16 -9.75
CA VAL A 120 -8.55 -2.21 -8.47
C VAL A 120 -9.32 -1.41 -7.43
N HIS A 121 -9.56 -2.02 -6.29
CA HIS A 121 -10.09 -1.35 -5.11
C HIS A 121 -9.15 -1.58 -3.93
N MET A 122 -9.08 -0.64 -3.01
CA MET A 122 -8.18 -0.74 -1.85
C MET A 122 -8.85 -0.26 -0.57
N THR A 123 -8.35 -0.78 0.55
CA THR A 123 -8.65 -0.28 1.90
C THR A 123 -7.40 -0.30 2.76
N THR A 124 -7.34 0.58 3.74
CA THR A 124 -6.26 0.62 4.74
C THR A 124 -6.71 0.10 6.10
N LYS A 125 -8.01 -0.24 6.24
CA LYS A 125 -8.57 -0.70 7.51
C LYS A 125 -9.67 -1.71 7.25
N LEU A 126 -9.47 -2.95 7.72
CA LEU A 126 -10.52 -3.95 7.75
C LEU A 126 -11.39 -3.77 9.02
N GLN A 127 -12.69 -3.83 8.84
CA GLN A 127 -13.72 -3.67 9.89
C GLN A 127 -14.90 -4.61 9.59
N ASP A 128 -14.60 -5.84 9.19
CA ASP A 128 -15.58 -6.85 8.79
C ASP A 128 -16.58 -6.25 7.76
N ASP A 129 -17.87 -6.38 7.93
CA ASP A 129 -18.89 -5.82 7.02
C ASP A 129 -18.80 -4.30 6.85
N ALA A 130 -18.35 -3.57 7.87
CA ALA A 130 -18.17 -2.12 7.82
C ALA A 130 -16.95 -1.66 7.02
N THR A 131 -16.14 -2.59 6.50
CA THR A 131 -14.96 -2.25 5.67
C THR A 131 -15.38 -1.50 4.40
N VAL A 132 -14.76 -0.35 4.18
CA VAL A 132 -14.97 0.47 2.97
C VAL A 132 -13.78 0.32 2.04
N PHE A 133 -14.04 -0.19 0.84
CA PHE A 133 -13.06 -0.21 -0.24
C PHE A 133 -13.26 0.98 -1.18
N LEU A 134 -12.17 1.61 -1.54
CA LEU A 134 -12.14 2.78 -2.42
C LEU A 134 -11.51 2.40 -3.76
N PRO A 135 -12.01 2.90 -4.90
CA PRO A 135 -11.42 2.62 -6.19
C PRO A 135 -10.00 3.22 -6.26
N PHE A 136 -9.08 2.42 -6.81
CA PHE A 136 -7.70 2.81 -7.11
C PHE A 136 -7.45 2.68 -8.63
N ASN A 137 -8.38 3.17 -9.43
CA ASN A 137 -8.37 3.09 -10.89
C ASN A 137 -7.81 4.37 -11.52
N LYS A 138 -7.24 4.23 -12.72
CA LYS A 138 -6.68 5.34 -13.51
C LYS A 138 -7.73 6.38 -13.93
N GLY A 139 -8.98 5.94 -14.08
CA GLY A 139 -10.02 6.72 -14.76
C GLY A 139 -10.04 6.41 -16.25
N ARG A 140 -11.10 6.86 -16.93
CA ARG A 140 -11.25 6.89 -18.39
C ARG A 140 -11.73 8.26 -18.80
N ASP A 141 -11.63 8.60 -20.08
CA ASP A 141 -12.05 9.90 -20.62
C ASP A 141 -13.50 10.26 -20.26
N GLU A 142 -14.36 9.25 -20.09
CA GLU A 142 -15.77 9.41 -19.77
C GLU A 142 -16.17 8.90 -18.36
N GLY A 143 -15.22 8.75 -17.42
CA GLY A 143 -15.56 8.39 -16.04
C GLY A 143 -14.67 7.36 -15.35
N SER A 144 -15.30 6.50 -14.54
CA SER A 144 -14.62 5.54 -13.65
C SER A 144 -14.06 4.33 -14.38
N GLY A 145 -13.13 3.63 -13.75
CA GLY A 145 -12.51 2.39 -14.24
C GLY A 145 -11.10 2.61 -14.76
N ASN A 146 -10.63 1.70 -15.59
CA ASN A 146 -9.31 1.74 -16.21
C ASN A 146 -9.42 1.75 -17.73
N PRO A 147 -8.52 2.44 -18.47
CA PRO A 147 -8.49 2.41 -19.93
C PRO A 147 -8.18 0.99 -20.43
N ASP A 148 -8.52 0.72 -21.67
CA ASP A 148 -8.14 -0.52 -22.33
C ASP A 148 -6.62 -0.64 -22.43
N ASN A 149 -6.12 -1.85 -22.18
CA ASN A 149 -4.71 -2.17 -22.35
C ASN A 149 -4.58 -3.27 -23.42
N PRO A 150 -4.15 -2.93 -24.64
CA PRO A 150 -4.03 -3.91 -25.72
C PRO A 150 -2.97 -4.99 -25.45
N ASN A 151 -2.05 -4.74 -24.51
CA ASN A 151 -0.92 -5.63 -24.21
C ASN A 151 -1.13 -6.45 -22.91
N GLY A 152 -2.29 -6.35 -22.26
CA GLY A 152 -2.52 -7.06 -21.00
C GLY A 152 -3.81 -6.66 -20.27
N TYR A 153 -3.83 -6.88 -18.98
CA TYR A 153 -4.95 -6.47 -18.15
C TYR A 153 -5.00 -4.95 -18.00
N ARG A 154 -6.22 -4.38 -17.91
CA ARG A 154 -6.41 -2.95 -17.61
C ARG A 154 -5.80 -2.54 -16.26
N THR A 155 -5.62 -3.51 -15.37
CA THR A 155 -5.05 -3.34 -14.03
C THR A 155 -3.55 -3.61 -13.95
N SER A 156 -2.87 -3.88 -15.08
CA SER A 156 -1.44 -4.22 -15.10
C SER A 156 -0.55 -3.11 -14.51
N TYR A 157 -0.98 -1.85 -14.57
CA TYR A 157 -0.27 -0.73 -13.95
C TYR A 157 0.01 -0.93 -12.46
N LEU A 158 -0.81 -1.75 -11.77
CA LEU A 158 -0.62 -2.02 -10.35
C LEU A 158 0.73 -2.68 -10.08
N TRP A 159 1.12 -3.67 -10.88
CA TRP A 159 2.42 -4.35 -10.73
C TRP A 159 3.51 -3.78 -11.64
N GLU A 160 3.17 -3.17 -12.77
CA GLU A 160 4.12 -2.59 -13.70
C GLU A 160 4.61 -1.19 -13.26
N GLN A 161 3.81 -0.45 -12.48
CA GLN A 161 4.10 0.92 -12.08
C GLN A 161 4.06 1.12 -10.55
N ILE A 162 2.95 0.71 -9.90
CA ILE A 162 2.72 1.03 -8.49
C ILE A 162 3.56 0.14 -7.57
N TRP A 163 3.59 -1.17 -7.81
CA TRP A 163 4.36 -2.13 -6.99
C TRP A 163 5.82 -2.24 -7.41
N GLN A 164 6.33 -1.27 -8.16
CA GLN A 164 7.76 -1.16 -8.41
C GLN A 164 8.46 -0.54 -7.18
N LYS A 165 9.70 -0.97 -6.93
CA LYS A 165 10.45 -0.60 -5.72
C LYS A 165 10.49 0.91 -5.49
N GLU A 166 10.83 1.66 -6.53
CA GLU A 166 10.98 3.11 -6.44
C GLU A 166 9.65 3.80 -6.12
N THR A 167 8.58 3.42 -6.84
CA THR A 167 7.24 3.99 -6.62
C THR A 167 6.71 3.61 -5.25
N TRP A 168 6.91 2.35 -4.83
CA TRP A 168 6.40 1.89 -3.55
C TRP A 168 7.10 2.55 -2.37
N LEU A 169 8.42 2.70 -2.44
CA LEU A 169 9.18 3.45 -1.43
C LEU A 169 8.78 4.91 -1.37
N GLU A 170 8.51 5.55 -2.52
CA GLU A 170 7.99 6.92 -2.57
C GLU A 170 6.61 7.04 -1.93
N ILE A 171 5.71 6.08 -2.20
CA ILE A 171 4.39 6.02 -1.57
C ILE A 171 4.51 5.90 -0.05
N ILE A 172 5.34 4.99 0.43
CA ILE A 172 5.57 4.78 1.86
C ILE A 172 6.20 6.03 2.48
N ALA A 173 7.16 6.65 1.82
CA ALA A 173 7.83 7.84 2.35
C ALA A 173 6.90 9.04 2.50
N ASN A 174 6.10 9.34 1.45
CA ASN A 174 5.53 10.67 1.27
C ASN A 174 4.00 10.71 1.16
N PHE A 175 3.32 9.58 0.87
CA PHE A 175 1.89 9.62 0.56
C PHE A 175 0.99 8.94 1.60
N ILE A 176 1.52 8.00 2.39
CA ILE A 176 0.72 7.36 3.44
C ILE A 176 0.73 8.28 4.66
N ASP A 177 -0.44 8.63 5.15
CA ASP A 177 -0.60 9.49 6.32
C ASP A 177 -1.49 8.83 7.39
N HIS A 178 -1.03 8.87 8.64
CA HIS A 178 -1.79 8.39 9.79
C HIS A 178 -2.44 9.59 10.48
N GLN A 179 -3.76 9.70 10.33
CA GLN A 179 -4.55 10.80 10.89
C GLN A 179 -5.33 10.36 12.13
N ILE A 180 -5.30 11.22 13.13
CA ILE A 180 -6.10 11.10 14.34
C ILE A 180 -7.07 12.29 14.35
N ILE A 181 -8.37 12.00 14.28
CA ILE A 181 -9.43 13.02 14.31
C ILE A 181 -10.07 12.98 15.71
N PRO A 182 -9.78 13.99 16.55
CA PRO A 182 -10.33 14.07 17.88
C PRO A 182 -11.87 14.05 17.86
N GLN A 183 -12.47 13.26 18.74
CA GLN A 183 -13.90 13.20 18.94
C GLN A 183 -14.26 13.84 20.28
N LYS A 184 -15.52 14.32 20.41
CA LYS A 184 -16.00 14.81 21.70
C LYS A 184 -16.25 13.63 22.64
N PRO A 185 -15.75 13.68 23.89
CA PRO A 185 -16.05 12.64 24.86
C PRO A 185 -17.59 12.40 25.01
N PRO A 186 -18.05 11.16 25.19
CA PRO A 186 -17.26 9.95 25.50
C PRO A 186 -16.75 9.16 24.31
N ALA A 187 -16.85 9.67 23.06
CA ALA A 187 -16.40 8.97 21.89
C ALA A 187 -14.85 8.92 21.82
N GLU A 188 -14.32 7.78 21.43
CA GLU A 188 -12.89 7.62 21.15
C GLU A 188 -12.50 8.37 19.87
N ASP A 189 -11.25 8.82 19.80
CA ASP A 189 -10.70 9.48 18.62
C ASP A 189 -10.78 8.55 17.39
N LYS A 190 -11.17 9.13 16.26
CA LYS A 190 -11.26 8.38 15.02
C LYS A 190 -9.89 8.37 14.33
N GLU A 191 -9.35 7.18 14.14
CA GLU A 191 -8.09 7.00 13.45
C GLU A 191 -8.27 6.44 12.05
N SER A 192 -7.51 6.97 11.11
CA SER A 192 -7.44 6.50 9.73
C SER A 192 -6.01 6.51 9.19
N LEU A 193 -5.70 5.56 8.33
CA LEU A 193 -4.50 5.56 7.51
C LEU A 193 -4.93 5.94 6.10
N ILE A 194 -4.44 7.06 5.61
CA ILE A 194 -4.74 7.56 4.26
C ILE A 194 -3.73 6.95 3.29
N PHE A 195 -4.23 6.35 2.23
CA PHE A 195 -3.47 5.91 1.07
C PHE A 195 -3.89 6.77 -0.12
N PRO A 196 -2.98 7.22 -1.00
CA PRO A 196 -3.33 8.13 -2.08
C PRO A 196 -4.31 7.48 -3.07
N ARG A 197 -5.20 8.27 -3.65
CA ARG A 197 -5.94 7.86 -4.86
C ARG A 197 -5.00 7.84 -6.04
N TYR A 198 -5.26 6.96 -7.02
CA TYR A 198 -4.38 6.81 -8.18
C TYR A 198 -4.07 8.16 -8.86
N HIS A 199 -5.07 8.97 -9.16
CA HIS A 199 -4.89 10.26 -9.83
C HIS A 199 -4.08 11.28 -9.00
N GLN A 200 -4.18 11.24 -7.66
CA GLN A 200 -3.38 12.09 -6.79
C GLN A 200 -1.90 11.66 -6.83
N LEU A 201 -1.66 10.36 -6.75
CA LEU A 201 -0.32 9.79 -6.85
C LEU A 201 0.31 10.11 -8.21
N GLU A 202 -0.41 9.85 -9.30
CA GLU A 202 0.05 10.10 -10.68
C GLU A 202 0.39 11.58 -10.89
N ALA A 203 -0.47 12.50 -10.45
CA ALA A 203 -0.22 13.95 -10.57
C ALA A 203 1.07 14.36 -9.87
N VAL A 204 1.31 13.90 -8.65
CA VAL A 204 2.52 14.26 -7.90
C VAL A 204 3.76 13.60 -8.51
N LEU A 205 3.70 12.32 -8.91
CA LEU A 205 4.82 11.65 -9.56
C LEU A 205 5.21 12.35 -10.87
N ASN A 206 4.23 12.74 -11.68
CA ASN A 206 4.46 13.47 -12.93
C ASN A 206 5.07 14.87 -12.68
N LEU A 207 4.56 15.62 -11.71
CA LEU A 207 5.13 16.91 -11.31
C LEU A 207 6.56 16.78 -10.80
N THR A 208 6.82 15.79 -9.95
CA THR A 208 8.16 15.53 -9.41
C THR A 208 9.14 15.15 -10.53
N SER A 209 8.72 14.30 -11.46
CA SER A 209 9.52 13.93 -12.62
C SER A 209 9.83 15.14 -13.52
N ALA A 210 8.81 15.93 -13.84
CA ALA A 210 8.98 17.15 -14.65
C ALA A 210 9.92 18.16 -13.99
N THR A 211 9.80 18.36 -12.69
CA THR A 211 10.69 19.25 -11.92
C THR A 211 12.15 18.77 -11.92
N ARG A 212 12.36 17.46 -11.78
CA ARG A 212 13.71 16.86 -11.83
C ARG A 212 14.35 17.02 -13.22
N GLN A 213 13.56 16.91 -14.30
CA GLN A 213 14.06 17.02 -15.67
C GLN A 213 14.27 18.49 -16.13
N ASN A 214 13.38 19.38 -15.78
CA ASN A 214 13.34 20.74 -16.30
C ASN A 214 13.81 21.81 -15.32
N GLY A 215 14.16 21.44 -14.10
CA GLY A 215 14.42 22.37 -13.00
C GLY A 215 13.14 22.98 -12.44
N ILE A 216 13.29 23.82 -11.43
CA ILE A 216 12.17 24.60 -10.88
C ILE A 216 11.82 25.65 -11.92
N GLY A 217 10.62 25.55 -12.50
CA GLY A 217 10.13 26.53 -13.46
C GLY A 217 10.13 27.93 -12.85
N THR A 218 10.68 28.88 -13.58
CA THR A 218 10.61 30.31 -13.31
C THR A 218 9.27 30.86 -13.76
#